data_f81111fabd0c657bec553023486bc0b8
#
_entry.id   f81111fabd0c657bec553023486bc0b8
#
_cell.length_a   1.000
_cell.length_b   1.000
_cell.length_c   1.000
_cell.angle_alpha   90.00
_cell.angle_beta   90.00
_cell.angle_gamma   90.00
#
_symmetry.space_group_name_H-M   'P 1'
#
loop_
_entity.id
_entity.type
_entity.pdbx_description
1 polymer ?
#
loop_
_entity_poly.entity_id
_entity_poly.type
_entity_poly.pdbx_seq_one_letter_code
_entity_poly.pdbx_strand_id
1 'polypeptide(L)'
;MASEDDHHVEDESGLHTPVGTRRSFFNRVTAGIACLIGLGLAVPLLGYLVSPALKRRERACVDVGGVGDLPVGEPKQLDHVTTIQDGYLQTRSQKAVWAVKQPDGQVTVFAPKCTHLGCGYRWADEEKQFKCPCHGSLFGIDGRVLAGPAPLPLDRLSSRVENGRLMVVFEEFKSGVANSEAL
;
A
#
# COMPACT_ATOMS: atom_id res chain seq x y z
N MET A 1 -34.36 -68.21 61.33
CA MET A 1 -34.54 -68.56 59.91
C MET A 1 -35.15 -67.30 59.28
N ALA A 2 -34.33 -66.48 58.69
CA ALA A 2 -34.68 -65.21 58.12
C ALA A 2 -34.93 -65.38 56.65
N SER A 3 -36.05 -64.82 56.16
CA SER A 3 -36.40 -64.75 54.79
C SER A 3 -35.98 -63.32 54.30
N GLU A 4 -35.06 -63.31 53.38
CA GLU A 4 -34.65 -62.05 52.69
C GLU A 4 -35.58 -61.80 51.51
N ASP A 5 -36.35 -60.71 51.60
CA ASP A 5 -37.15 -60.18 50.50
C ASP A 5 -36.28 -59.33 49.66
N ASP A 6 -36.02 -59.76 48.46
CA ASP A 6 -35.32 -59.06 47.41
C ASP A 6 -36.23 -58.03 46.75
N HIS A 7 -36.06 -56.74 47.08
CA HIS A 7 -36.77 -55.65 46.44
C HIS A 7 -36.02 -55.24 45.18
N HIS A 8 -36.55 -55.70 44.04
CA HIS A 8 -36.25 -55.13 42.74
C HIS A 8 -36.65 -53.66 42.68
N VAL A 9 -35.71 -52.78 42.65
CA VAL A 9 -35.93 -51.35 42.32
C VAL A 9 -35.87 -51.22 40.81
N GLU A 10 -37.02 -51.02 40.19
CA GLU A 10 -37.10 -50.66 38.79
C GLU A 10 -36.64 -49.19 38.62
N ASP A 11 -35.53 -48.99 37.90
CA ASP A 11 -34.98 -47.72 37.48
C ASP A 11 -35.86 -47.13 36.37
N GLU A 12 -36.84 -46.30 36.74
CA GLU A 12 -37.57 -45.48 35.81
C GLU A 12 -36.63 -44.37 35.32
N SER A 13 -35.93 -44.63 34.22
CA SER A 13 -35.22 -43.59 33.43
C SER A 13 -36.25 -42.64 32.80
N GLY A 14 -36.88 -41.83 33.67
CA GLY A 14 -37.68 -40.68 33.25
C GLY A 14 -36.84 -39.69 32.51
N LEU A 15 -37.09 -39.56 31.21
CA LEU A 15 -36.57 -38.52 30.35
C LEU A 15 -36.96 -37.14 30.88
N HIS A 16 -36.17 -36.59 31.82
CA HIS A 16 -36.32 -35.25 32.32
C HIS A 16 -36.06 -34.27 31.20
N THR A 17 -37.07 -33.89 30.43
CA THR A 17 -37.04 -32.68 29.63
C THR A 17 -36.82 -31.49 30.57
N PRO A 18 -35.77 -30.71 30.43
CA PRO A 18 -35.52 -29.60 31.34
C PRO A 18 -36.58 -28.54 31.15
N VAL A 19 -37.54 -28.47 32.08
CA VAL A 19 -38.50 -27.37 32.15
C VAL A 19 -37.66 -26.08 32.32
N GLY A 20 -37.65 -25.27 31.26
CA GLY A 20 -36.88 -24.05 31.23
C GLY A 20 -37.28 -23.11 32.38
N THR A 21 -36.45 -23.03 33.40
CA THR A 21 -36.64 -22.12 34.55
C THR A 21 -36.59 -20.68 34.05
N ARG A 22 -37.26 -19.73 34.68
CA ARG A 22 -37.23 -18.29 34.36
C ARG A 22 -35.77 -17.80 34.22
N ARG A 23 -34.85 -18.33 35.04
CA ARG A 23 -33.42 -18.02 34.99
C ARG A 23 -32.78 -18.47 33.67
N SER A 24 -33.07 -19.65 33.17
CA SER A 24 -32.55 -20.14 31.88
C SER A 24 -33.09 -19.35 30.70
N PHE A 25 -34.33 -18.89 30.77
CA PHE A 25 -34.92 -17.99 29.76
C PHE A 25 -34.13 -16.65 29.71
N PHE A 26 -33.96 -15.98 30.87
CA PHE A 26 -33.23 -14.70 30.92
C PHE A 26 -31.78 -14.88 30.47
N ASN A 27 -31.10 -15.93 30.86
CA ASN A 27 -29.76 -16.21 30.39
C ASN A 27 -29.67 -16.36 28.86
N ARG A 28 -30.62 -17.02 28.24
CA ARG A 28 -30.66 -17.16 26.77
C ARG A 28 -30.94 -15.82 26.09
N VAL A 29 -31.87 -15.05 26.63
CA VAL A 29 -32.17 -13.70 26.09
C VAL A 29 -30.94 -12.78 26.22
N THR A 30 -30.32 -12.74 27.39
CA THR A 30 -29.12 -11.92 27.61
C THR A 30 -27.96 -12.37 26.72
N ALA A 31 -27.73 -13.68 26.55
CA ALA A 31 -26.72 -14.21 25.65
C ALA A 31 -27.01 -13.85 24.19
N GLY A 32 -28.29 -13.91 23.78
CA GLY A 32 -28.70 -13.49 22.44
C GLY A 32 -28.43 -12.00 22.16
N ILE A 33 -28.81 -11.14 23.11
CA ILE A 33 -28.55 -9.69 23.02
C ILE A 33 -27.04 -9.42 22.99
N ALA A 34 -26.27 -10.05 23.87
CA ALA A 34 -24.81 -9.89 23.89
C ALA A 34 -24.17 -10.36 22.59
N CYS A 35 -24.66 -11.45 22.00
CA CYS A 35 -24.21 -11.95 20.69
C CYS A 35 -24.49 -10.96 19.57
N LEU A 36 -25.70 -10.39 19.54
CA LEU A 36 -26.07 -9.38 18.53
C LEU A 36 -25.23 -8.11 18.65
N ILE A 37 -25.02 -7.63 19.86
CA ILE A 37 -24.12 -6.48 20.10
C ILE A 37 -22.68 -6.82 19.69
N GLY A 38 -22.19 -7.98 20.09
CA GLY A 38 -20.86 -8.45 19.73
C GLY A 38 -20.64 -8.54 18.22
N LEU A 39 -21.60 -9.11 17.49
CA LEU A 39 -21.56 -9.16 16.01
C LEU A 39 -21.63 -7.78 15.39
N GLY A 40 -22.52 -6.91 15.90
CA GLY A 40 -22.66 -5.54 15.42
C GLY A 40 -21.38 -4.70 15.55
N LEU A 41 -20.56 -4.98 16.54
CA LEU A 41 -19.27 -4.32 16.75
C LEU A 41 -18.11 -5.04 16.04
N ALA A 42 -18.11 -6.37 16.05
CA ALA A 42 -17.01 -7.16 15.48
C ALA A 42 -16.93 -7.04 13.95
N VAL A 43 -18.08 -7.03 13.26
CA VAL A 43 -18.11 -6.95 11.79
C VAL A 43 -17.45 -5.68 11.25
N PRO A 44 -17.83 -4.46 11.70
CA PRO A 44 -17.17 -3.25 11.22
C PRO A 44 -15.72 -3.15 11.68
N LEU A 45 -15.39 -3.61 12.89
CA LEU A 45 -14.02 -3.62 13.38
C LEU A 45 -13.11 -4.54 12.54
N LEU A 46 -13.54 -5.77 12.29
CA LEU A 46 -12.82 -6.70 11.42
C LEU A 46 -12.73 -6.16 9.99
N GLY A 47 -13.81 -5.59 9.46
CA GLY A 47 -13.82 -4.93 8.16
C GLY A 47 -12.79 -3.80 8.07
N TYR A 48 -12.69 -2.98 9.11
CA TYR A 48 -11.69 -1.91 9.20
C TYR A 48 -10.26 -2.46 9.22
N LEU A 49 -9.98 -3.49 10.02
CA LEU A 49 -8.66 -4.09 10.13
C LEU A 49 -8.21 -4.80 8.85
N VAL A 50 -9.14 -5.46 8.15
CA VAL A 50 -8.83 -6.25 6.95
C VAL A 50 -8.88 -5.40 5.67
N SER A 51 -9.66 -4.31 5.65
CA SER A 51 -9.84 -3.43 4.49
C SER A 51 -8.52 -2.94 3.85
N PRO A 52 -7.48 -2.51 4.59
CA PRO A 52 -6.22 -2.08 4.00
C PRO A 52 -5.50 -3.19 3.22
N ALA A 53 -5.56 -4.43 3.73
CA ALA A 53 -4.94 -5.58 3.09
C ALA A 53 -5.67 -6.02 1.81
N LEU A 54 -6.98 -5.77 1.73
CA LEU A 54 -7.81 -6.12 0.57
C LEU A 54 -7.83 -5.01 -0.50
N LYS A 55 -7.50 -3.77 -0.14
CA LYS A 55 -7.42 -2.67 -1.11
C LYS A 55 -6.14 -2.84 -1.94
N ARG A 56 -6.26 -3.45 -3.12
CA ARG A 56 -5.24 -3.31 -4.16
C ARG A 56 -5.14 -1.84 -4.53
N ARG A 57 -4.00 -1.22 -4.29
CA ARG A 57 -3.70 0.08 -4.88
C ARG A 57 -3.61 -0.12 -6.39
N GLU A 58 -4.64 0.29 -7.11
CA GLU A 58 -4.54 0.39 -8.56
C GLU A 58 -3.47 1.44 -8.87
N ARG A 59 -2.40 1.00 -9.53
CA ARG A 59 -1.33 1.87 -9.99
C ARG A 59 -1.86 2.65 -11.19
N ALA A 60 -2.46 3.80 -10.93
CA ALA A 60 -2.98 4.64 -11.98
C ALA A 60 -1.84 5.12 -12.90
N CYS A 61 -2.02 4.91 -14.19
CA CYS A 61 -1.16 5.48 -15.21
C CYS A 61 -1.59 6.92 -15.45
N VAL A 62 -0.66 7.84 -15.28
CA VAL A 62 -0.94 9.28 -15.29
C VAL A 62 -0.20 9.94 -16.43
N ASP A 63 -0.87 10.84 -17.13
CA ASP A 63 -0.30 11.68 -18.17
C ASP A 63 0.54 12.80 -17.54
N VAL A 64 1.83 12.84 -17.86
CA VAL A 64 2.76 13.86 -17.34
C VAL A 64 3.20 14.88 -18.41
N GLY A 65 2.73 14.75 -19.66
CA GLY A 65 2.99 15.74 -20.71
C GLY A 65 3.34 15.17 -22.07
N GLY A 66 3.62 16.06 -23.02
CA GLY A 66 4.00 15.67 -24.39
C GLY A 66 5.47 15.23 -24.47
N VAL A 67 5.74 14.15 -25.20
CA VAL A 67 7.12 13.70 -25.49
C VAL A 67 7.83 14.63 -26.47
N GLY A 68 7.07 15.38 -27.27
CA GLY A 68 7.60 16.40 -28.18
C GLY A 68 8.34 17.54 -27.48
N ASP A 69 7.91 17.86 -26.25
CA ASP A 69 8.48 18.95 -25.45
C ASP A 69 9.75 18.54 -24.67
N LEU A 70 10.15 17.27 -24.77
CA LEU A 70 11.35 16.74 -24.10
C LEU A 70 12.58 16.95 -24.97
N PRO A 71 13.63 17.66 -24.48
CA PRO A 71 14.89 17.77 -25.16
C PRO A 71 15.59 16.40 -25.21
N VAL A 72 16.28 16.14 -26.32
CA VAL A 72 17.04 14.88 -26.48
C VAL A 72 18.36 15.00 -25.73
N GLY A 73 18.65 14.02 -24.87
CA GLY A 73 19.91 13.96 -24.12
C GLY A 73 20.00 14.90 -22.92
N GLU A 74 18.87 15.56 -22.55
CA GLU A 74 18.80 16.42 -21.37
C GLU A 74 17.62 16.00 -20.48
N PRO A 75 17.84 15.84 -19.17
CA PRO A 75 16.75 15.55 -18.25
C PRO A 75 15.82 16.74 -18.06
N LYS A 76 14.52 16.49 -18.10
CA LYS A 76 13.50 17.47 -17.81
C LYS A 76 12.65 17.01 -16.63
N GLN A 77 12.46 17.89 -15.66
CA GLN A 77 11.52 17.64 -14.57
C GLN A 77 10.09 17.91 -15.07
N LEU A 78 9.21 16.95 -14.85
CA LEU A 78 7.80 17.04 -15.18
C LEU A 78 6.99 16.97 -13.89
N ASP A 79 6.17 18.00 -13.66
CA ASP A 79 5.30 18.08 -12.50
C ASP A 79 3.90 17.59 -12.85
N HIS A 80 3.32 16.83 -11.95
CA HIS A 80 1.94 16.39 -12.06
C HIS A 80 1.22 16.62 -10.74
N VAL A 81 0.03 17.20 -10.84
CA VAL A 81 -0.84 17.41 -9.68
C VAL A 81 -1.88 16.31 -9.66
N THR A 82 -1.83 15.50 -8.60
CA THR A 82 -2.81 14.45 -8.34
C THR A 82 -3.71 14.87 -7.18
N THR A 83 -4.99 14.54 -7.27
CA THR A 83 -5.91 14.69 -6.14
C THR A 83 -6.00 13.36 -5.43
N ILE A 84 -5.54 13.33 -4.19
CA ILE A 84 -5.66 12.17 -3.32
C ILE A 84 -6.92 12.36 -2.50
N GLN A 85 -7.84 11.39 -2.59
CA GLN A 85 -9.02 11.35 -1.74
C GLN A 85 -8.77 10.36 -0.60
N ASP A 86 -8.74 10.89 0.63
CA ASP A 86 -8.65 10.09 1.85
C ASP A 86 -9.90 10.33 2.69
N GLY A 87 -10.82 9.37 2.59
CA GLY A 87 -12.16 9.52 3.17
C GLY A 87 -12.89 10.73 2.58
N TYR A 88 -13.18 11.72 3.43
CA TYR A 88 -13.87 12.98 3.05
C TYR A 88 -12.90 14.11 2.68
N LEU A 89 -11.60 13.92 2.86
CA LEU A 89 -10.59 14.91 2.55
C LEU A 89 -10.05 14.73 1.13
N GLN A 90 -10.04 15.83 0.36
CA GLN A 90 -9.38 15.89 -0.92
C GLN A 90 -8.11 16.73 -0.75
N THR A 91 -6.96 16.10 -0.92
CA THR A 91 -5.66 16.77 -0.85
C THR A 91 -5.02 16.78 -2.23
N ARG A 92 -4.59 17.94 -2.68
CA ARG A 92 -3.77 18.06 -3.88
C ARG A 92 -2.33 17.70 -3.53
N SER A 93 -1.80 16.68 -4.17
CA SER A 93 -0.40 16.27 -4.05
C SER A 93 0.31 16.58 -5.37
N GLN A 94 1.34 17.41 -5.29
CA GLN A 94 2.22 17.63 -6.42
C GLN A 94 3.27 16.55 -6.43
N LYS A 95 3.37 15.82 -7.52
CA LYS A 95 4.40 14.80 -7.77
C LYS A 95 5.24 15.24 -8.94
N ALA A 96 6.54 15.01 -8.85
CA ALA A 96 7.46 15.29 -9.93
C ALA A 96 8.10 13.99 -10.41
N VAL A 97 8.59 13.97 -11.64
CA VAL A 97 9.45 12.90 -12.18
C VAL A 97 10.52 13.53 -13.05
N TRP A 98 11.64 12.83 -13.22
CA TRP A 98 12.65 13.21 -14.17
C TRP A 98 12.51 12.37 -15.44
N ALA A 99 12.25 12.99 -16.58
CA ALA A 99 12.18 12.32 -17.87
C ALA A 99 13.44 12.64 -18.69
N VAL A 100 14.05 11.59 -19.26
CA VAL A 100 15.24 11.67 -20.13
C VAL A 100 14.89 11.02 -21.46
N LYS A 101 14.87 11.81 -22.52
CA LYS A 101 14.65 11.33 -23.87
C LYS A 101 15.99 10.95 -24.50
N GLN A 102 16.11 9.70 -24.92
CA GLN A 102 17.29 9.18 -25.58
C GLN A 102 17.33 9.57 -27.07
N PRO A 103 18.50 9.54 -27.74
CA PRO A 103 18.58 9.81 -29.17
C PRO A 103 17.78 8.84 -30.04
N ASP A 104 17.54 7.64 -29.57
CA ASP A 104 16.70 6.60 -30.24
C ASP A 104 15.20 6.84 -30.07
N GLY A 105 14.81 7.91 -29.34
CA GLY A 105 13.42 8.28 -29.06
C GLY A 105 12.83 7.59 -27.84
N GLN A 106 13.53 6.67 -27.19
CA GLN A 106 13.08 6.08 -25.92
C GLN A 106 13.11 7.12 -24.79
N VAL A 107 12.15 7.04 -23.88
CA VAL A 107 12.08 7.92 -22.72
C VAL A 107 12.25 7.09 -21.46
N THR A 108 13.29 7.41 -20.69
CA THR A 108 13.49 6.86 -19.34
C THR A 108 12.94 7.83 -18.31
N VAL A 109 12.17 7.32 -17.36
CA VAL A 109 11.60 8.13 -16.28
C VAL A 109 12.15 7.68 -14.94
N PHE A 110 12.68 8.63 -14.16
CA PHE A 110 13.20 8.38 -12.83
C PHE A 110 12.28 8.95 -11.76
N ALA A 111 12.17 8.23 -10.64
CA ALA A 111 11.54 8.72 -9.43
C ALA A 111 12.32 9.94 -8.88
N PRO A 112 11.64 10.93 -8.28
CA PRO A 112 12.28 12.19 -7.87
C PRO A 112 13.06 12.08 -6.54
N LYS A 113 13.23 10.87 -6.02
CA LYS A 113 13.86 10.60 -4.72
C LYS A 113 15.22 9.91 -4.89
N CYS A 114 16.21 10.40 -4.14
CA CYS A 114 17.52 9.77 -4.05
C CYS A 114 17.45 8.43 -3.31
N THR A 115 18.07 7.41 -3.85
CA THR A 115 18.06 6.04 -3.31
C THR A 115 18.77 5.89 -1.98
N HIS A 116 19.53 6.92 -1.52
CA HIS A 116 20.16 6.90 -0.20
C HIS A 116 19.11 7.03 0.93
N LEU A 117 18.48 8.19 1.08
CA LEU A 117 17.52 8.49 2.15
C LEU A 117 16.31 9.29 1.66
N GLY A 118 15.97 9.19 0.39
CA GLY A 118 14.72 9.74 -0.15
C GLY A 118 14.71 11.26 -0.39
N CYS A 119 15.86 11.95 -0.28
CA CYS A 119 15.94 13.38 -0.59
C CYS A 119 15.65 13.64 -2.08
N GLY A 120 15.08 14.80 -2.38
CA GLY A 120 15.01 15.28 -3.76
C GLY A 120 16.42 15.54 -4.32
N TYR A 121 16.58 15.40 -5.62
CA TYR A 121 17.83 15.70 -6.32
C TYR A 121 17.55 16.61 -7.51
N ARG A 122 18.58 17.23 -8.06
CA ARG A 122 18.51 18.17 -9.18
C ARG A 122 19.50 17.79 -10.28
N TRP A 123 19.18 18.18 -11.49
CA TRP A 123 20.14 18.13 -12.59
C TRP A 123 21.11 19.31 -12.52
N ALA A 124 22.39 19.03 -12.66
CA ALA A 124 23.46 20.02 -12.75
C ALA A 124 23.95 20.04 -14.20
N ASP A 125 23.54 21.06 -14.92
CA ASP A 125 23.72 21.12 -16.38
C ASP A 125 25.17 21.27 -16.81
N GLU A 126 25.96 22.02 -16.03
CA GLU A 126 27.37 22.19 -16.28
C GLU A 126 28.18 20.89 -16.17
N GLU A 127 27.83 20.04 -15.16
CA GLU A 127 28.55 18.79 -14.90
C GLU A 127 27.87 17.58 -15.52
N LYS A 128 26.69 17.78 -16.17
CA LYS A 128 25.88 16.75 -16.84
C LYS A 128 25.59 15.54 -15.92
N GLN A 129 25.20 15.83 -14.68
CA GLN A 129 24.90 14.81 -13.67
C GLN A 129 23.79 15.24 -12.72
N PHE A 130 23.09 14.27 -12.14
CA PHE A 130 22.16 14.53 -11.05
C PHE A 130 22.92 14.63 -9.73
N LYS A 131 22.53 15.61 -8.90
CA LYS A 131 23.13 15.88 -7.58
C LYS A 131 22.09 15.84 -6.49
N CYS A 132 22.32 15.02 -5.48
CA CYS A 132 21.54 15.03 -4.25
C CYS A 132 22.21 15.97 -3.23
N PRO A 133 21.53 17.04 -2.78
CA PRO A 133 22.16 18.03 -1.90
C PRO A 133 22.33 17.55 -0.46
N CYS A 134 21.61 16.51 -0.03
CA CYS A 134 21.62 16.07 1.37
C CYS A 134 22.98 15.45 1.77
N HIS A 135 23.49 14.50 0.99
CA HIS A 135 24.72 13.76 1.34
C HIS A 135 25.67 13.60 0.16
N GLY A 136 25.49 14.40 -0.89
CA GLY A 136 26.41 14.46 -2.01
C GLY A 136 26.41 13.26 -2.96
N SER A 137 25.34 12.46 -2.99
CA SER A 137 25.22 11.40 -4.02
C SER A 137 25.11 12.02 -5.40
N LEU A 138 25.88 11.48 -6.34
CA LEU A 138 25.94 11.90 -7.74
C LEU A 138 25.48 10.75 -8.63
N PHE A 139 24.68 11.08 -9.66
CA PHE A 139 24.18 10.08 -10.59
C PHE A 139 24.35 10.57 -12.03
N GLY A 140 24.66 9.64 -12.91
CA GLY A 140 24.71 9.91 -14.34
C GLY A 140 23.34 10.16 -14.95
N ILE A 141 23.31 10.61 -16.21
CA ILE A 141 22.07 10.81 -16.95
C ILE A 141 21.27 9.51 -17.11
N ASP A 142 21.93 8.37 -17.08
CA ASP A 142 21.34 7.02 -17.12
C ASP A 142 20.85 6.54 -15.76
N GLY A 143 21.01 7.36 -14.71
CA GLY A 143 20.62 7.09 -13.33
C GLY A 143 21.64 6.28 -12.51
N ARG A 144 22.76 5.81 -13.10
CA ARG A 144 23.78 5.07 -12.35
C ARG A 144 24.46 5.93 -11.29
N VAL A 145 24.87 5.34 -10.18
CA VAL A 145 25.66 6.02 -9.14
C VAL A 145 27.05 6.34 -9.70
N LEU A 146 27.45 7.60 -9.60
CA LEU A 146 28.80 8.07 -9.93
C LEU A 146 29.66 8.23 -8.68
N ALA A 147 29.06 8.75 -7.59
CA ALA A 147 29.72 8.96 -6.31
C ALA A 147 28.72 9.15 -5.18
N GLY A 148 29.19 9.06 -3.94
CA GLY A 148 28.41 9.32 -2.73
C GLY A 148 27.80 8.06 -2.11
N PRO A 149 26.97 8.23 -1.05
CA PRO A 149 26.50 7.12 -0.23
C PRO A 149 25.27 6.38 -0.80
N ALA A 150 24.74 6.76 -1.96
CA ALA A 150 23.59 6.07 -2.55
C ALA A 150 23.94 4.61 -2.89
N PRO A 151 23.20 3.61 -2.35
CA PRO A 151 23.51 2.20 -2.55
C PRO A 151 23.08 1.67 -3.93
N LEU A 152 22.12 2.36 -4.58
CA LEU A 152 21.49 1.93 -5.82
C LEU A 152 21.43 3.07 -6.84
N PRO A 153 21.35 2.75 -8.15
CA PRO A 153 20.96 3.71 -9.19
C PRO A 153 19.61 4.36 -8.87
N LEU A 154 19.31 5.46 -9.56
CA LEU A 154 17.98 6.09 -9.48
C LEU A 154 16.89 5.10 -9.87
N ASP A 155 15.82 5.04 -9.07
CA ASP A 155 14.68 4.17 -9.33
C ASP A 155 13.96 4.60 -10.61
N ARG A 156 13.68 3.63 -11.47
CA ARG A 156 12.97 3.85 -12.74
C ARG A 156 11.48 3.62 -12.56
N LEU A 157 10.68 4.56 -13.04
CA LEU A 157 9.24 4.42 -13.10
C LEU A 157 8.81 3.75 -14.38
N SER A 158 7.81 2.89 -14.29
CA SER A 158 7.17 2.30 -15.46
C SER A 158 6.50 3.40 -16.27
N SER A 159 6.84 3.50 -17.55
CA SER A 159 6.32 4.54 -18.44
C SER A 159 6.07 3.99 -19.84
N ARG A 160 5.15 4.63 -20.56
CA ARG A 160 4.85 4.35 -21.97
C ARG A 160 4.44 5.62 -22.69
N VAL A 161 4.65 5.64 -23.99
CA VAL A 161 4.20 6.75 -24.84
C VAL A 161 2.91 6.35 -25.55
N GLU A 162 1.86 7.13 -25.34
CA GLU A 162 0.56 6.95 -25.99
C GLU A 162 0.16 8.24 -26.70
N ASN A 163 -0.08 8.19 -27.99
CA ASN A 163 -0.49 9.36 -28.80
C ASN A 163 0.43 10.59 -28.62
N GLY A 164 1.74 10.37 -28.48
CA GLY A 164 2.72 11.44 -28.26
C GLY A 164 2.77 11.99 -26.85
N ARG A 165 2.03 11.40 -25.90
CA ARG A 165 2.02 11.78 -24.48
C ARG A 165 2.74 10.72 -23.63
N LEU A 166 3.44 11.18 -22.62
CA LEU A 166 4.17 10.34 -21.69
C LEU A 166 3.26 9.95 -20.53
N MET A 167 2.94 8.67 -20.48
CA MET A 167 2.15 8.05 -19.43
C MET A 167 3.06 7.38 -18.43
N VAL A 168 2.93 7.72 -17.14
CA VAL A 168 3.81 7.22 -16.06
C VAL A 168 2.99 6.57 -14.96
N VAL A 169 3.46 5.44 -14.47
CA VAL A 169 2.94 4.79 -13.28
C VAL A 169 3.77 5.26 -12.08
N PHE A 170 3.15 6.05 -11.19
CA PHE A 170 3.82 6.53 -10.00
C PHE A 170 3.93 5.41 -8.96
N GLU A 171 5.15 5.00 -8.71
CA GLU A 171 5.51 4.05 -7.66
C GLU A 171 6.39 4.75 -6.63
N GLU A 172 6.22 4.40 -5.37
CA GLU A 172 7.12 4.83 -4.31
C GLU A 172 8.08 3.71 -3.98
N PHE A 173 9.37 4.05 -3.87
CA PHE A 173 10.43 3.10 -3.60
C PHE A 173 10.98 3.31 -2.20
N LYS A 174 11.45 2.22 -1.61
CA LYS A 174 12.13 2.23 -0.32
C LYS A 174 13.56 2.74 -0.50
N SER A 175 13.95 3.77 0.25
CA SER A 175 15.32 4.29 0.20
C SER A 175 16.21 3.61 1.23
N GLY A 176 17.53 3.58 1.01
CA GLY A 176 18.51 3.01 1.93
C GLY A 176 18.55 1.48 1.97
N VAL A 177 18.00 0.81 0.98
CA VAL A 177 17.96 -0.66 0.87
C VAL A 177 18.93 -1.16 -0.20
N ALA A 178 19.33 -2.43 -0.10
CA ALA A 178 20.29 -3.04 -1.03
C ALA A 178 19.66 -3.43 -2.39
N ASN A 179 18.34 -3.53 -2.45
CA ASN A 179 17.60 -3.84 -3.67
C ASN A 179 16.43 -2.87 -3.82
N SER A 180 16.10 -2.48 -5.04
CA SER A 180 14.96 -1.60 -5.31
C SER A 180 13.65 -2.34 -4.97
N GLU A 181 12.89 -1.79 -4.04
CA GLU A 181 11.60 -2.32 -3.59
C GLU A 181 10.54 -1.23 -3.73
N ALA A 182 9.51 -1.49 -4.53
CA ALA A 182 8.32 -0.65 -4.60
C ALA A 182 7.44 -0.88 -3.35
N LEU A 183 6.87 0.21 -2.79
CA LEU A 183 6.02 0.20 -1.61
C LEU A 183 4.54 -0.08 -1.94
#